data_e6cc066b2e15414bfaf95e4528744b43
#
_entry.id   e6cc066b2e15414bfaf95e4528744b43
#
_cell.length_a   1.000
_cell.length_b   1.000
_cell.length_c   1.000
_cell.angle_alpha   90.00
_cell.angle_beta   90.00
_cell.angle_gamma   90.00
#
_symmetry.space_group_name_H-M   'P 1'
#
loop_
_entity.id
_entity.type
_entity.pdbx_description
1 polymer ?
#
loop_
_entity_poly.entity_id
_entity_poly.type
_entity_poly.pdbx_seq_one_letter_code
_entity_poly.pdbx_strand_id
1 'polypeptide(L)'
;MLISILITLFAFRKHLTDFTLYQYRHLLESLLESLLQQGYQFLTFEQYCDQKSLPHSPLASSPDRPKYILLRHDVDLKAANSLATAQIELELGISATYYFRVVPQSNQPDIIRAIAALGHEIGYHYEDMALMQGDTEKAYEHFQQQLNYFRQFYPVRTICMHGAPTSQWDGKELWKHYDYRDLGIIGEPYFDIDFSQMFYLTDTGRCWDGYKVSVRDKIPVYQDQWNAQGLVYHATNDIIHAAEQGSLPPRIMITTHPQRWTDRPLAWLKELLVQNAKNIIKRLFLVKK
;
A
#
# COMPACT_ATOMS: atom_id res chain seq x y z
N MET A 1 11.52 -35.24 11.15
CA MET A 1 11.03 -34.33 12.21
C MET A 1 12.03 -33.22 12.54
N LEU A 2 13.29 -33.50 12.86
CA LEU A 2 14.32 -32.46 13.13
C LEU A 2 14.59 -31.55 11.92
N ILE A 3 14.68 -32.06 10.71
CA ILE A 3 14.90 -31.29 9.48
C ILE A 3 13.70 -30.36 9.20
N SER A 4 12.47 -30.80 9.45
CA SER A 4 11.26 -29.97 9.31
C SER A 4 11.24 -28.83 10.34
N ILE A 5 11.69 -29.08 11.56
CA ILE A 5 11.84 -28.06 12.62
C ILE A 5 12.95 -27.06 12.29
N LEU A 6 14.08 -27.53 11.75
CA LEU A 6 15.18 -26.67 11.30
C LEU A 6 14.78 -25.79 10.08
N ILE A 7 14.06 -26.34 9.12
CA ILE A 7 13.52 -25.57 7.97
C ILE A 7 12.51 -24.54 8.46
N THR A 8 11.65 -24.89 9.42
CA THR A 8 10.69 -23.96 10.03
C THR A 8 11.41 -22.88 10.85
N LEU A 9 12.47 -23.22 11.59
CA LEU A 9 13.30 -22.28 12.33
C LEU A 9 14.14 -21.38 11.40
N PHE A 10 14.61 -21.88 10.25
CA PHE A 10 15.36 -21.09 9.27
C PHE A 10 14.43 -20.13 8.48
N ALA A 11 13.23 -20.58 8.11
CA ALA A 11 12.17 -19.72 7.57
C ALA A 11 11.72 -18.68 8.60
N PHE A 12 11.61 -19.07 9.89
CA PHE A 12 11.31 -18.17 10.99
C PHE A 12 12.43 -17.14 11.21
N ARG A 13 13.70 -17.50 11.00
CA ARG A 13 14.86 -16.59 11.12
C ARG A 13 14.88 -15.50 10.03
N LYS A 14 14.52 -15.82 8.78
CA LYS A 14 14.37 -14.82 7.69
C LYS A 14 13.26 -13.79 7.97
N HIS A 15 12.19 -14.20 8.67
CA HIS A 15 11.09 -13.30 9.05
C HIS A 15 11.33 -12.55 10.37
N LEU A 16 12.29 -12.99 11.19
CA LEU A 16 12.60 -12.34 12.47
C LEU A 16 13.30 -10.99 12.31
N THR A 17 13.90 -10.71 11.16
CA THR A 17 14.60 -9.45 10.88
C THR A 17 13.79 -8.50 10.02
N ASP A 18 12.73 -8.98 9.37
CA ASP A 18 11.89 -8.16 8.52
C ASP A 18 10.87 -7.36 9.36
N PHE A 19 10.65 -6.11 9.04
CA PHE A 19 9.77 -5.19 9.76
C PHE A 19 10.24 -4.83 11.18
N THR A 20 11.53 -5.00 11.54
CA THR A 20 12.13 -4.52 12.78
C THR A 20 12.79 -3.16 12.61
N LEU A 21 12.91 -2.40 13.70
CA LEU A 21 13.20 -0.98 13.69
C LEU A 21 14.63 -0.58 13.96
N TYR A 22 15.41 -1.34 14.73
CA TYR A 22 16.85 -1.10 14.72
C TYR A 22 17.44 -1.40 13.34
N GLN A 23 16.68 -2.17 12.57
CA GLN A 23 16.87 -2.39 11.14
C GLN A 23 15.84 -1.67 10.28
N TYR A 24 14.76 -1.11 10.86
CA TYR A 24 13.63 -0.58 10.11
C TYR A 24 13.94 0.73 9.41
N ARG A 25 14.51 1.69 10.11
CA ARG A 25 14.95 2.93 9.47
C ARG A 25 15.96 2.61 8.38
N HIS A 26 16.88 1.68 8.65
CA HIS A 26 17.83 1.21 7.66
C HIS A 26 17.20 0.34 6.57
N LEU A 27 16.21 -0.50 6.89
CA LEU A 27 15.65 -1.42 5.90
C LEU A 27 14.72 -0.72 4.92
N LEU A 28 13.83 0.18 5.38
CA LEU A 28 13.03 1.01 4.48
C LEU A 28 13.93 1.97 3.70
N GLU A 29 14.81 2.66 4.38
CA GLU A 29 15.79 3.57 3.79
C GLU A 29 16.63 2.84 2.73
N SER A 30 17.20 1.66 3.06
CA SER A 30 17.97 0.84 2.10
C SER A 30 17.14 0.37 0.91
N LEU A 31 15.86 0.03 1.11
CA LEU A 31 14.97 -0.31 0.01
C LEU A 31 14.78 0.91 -0.91
N LEU A 32 14.43 2.04 -0.36
CA LEU A 32 14.17 3.27 -1.13
C LEU A 32 15.44 3.76 -1.83
N GLU A 33 16.59 3.75 -1.14
CA GLU A 33 17.89 4.09 -1.72
C GLU A 33 18.28 3.15 -2.87
N SER A 34 18.13 1.83 -2.70
CA SER A 34 18.43 0.87 -3.76
C SER A 34 17.59 1.10 -5.01
N LEU A 35 16.33 1.46 -4.83
CA LEU A 35 15.42 1.79 -5.93
C LEU A 35 15.82 3.12 -6.62
N LEU A 36 16.17 4.16 -5.85
CA LEU A 36 16.70 5.42 -6.39
C LEU A 36 18.00 5.22 -7.20
N GLN A 37 18.93 4.41 -6.65
CA GLN A 37 20.20 4.09 -7.33
C GLN A 37 20.00 3.34 -8.65
N GLN A 38 18.92 2.58 -8.77
CA GLN A 38 18.54 1.91 -10.02
C GLN A 38 17.76 2.81 -10.99
N GLY A 39 17.64 4.10 -10.68
CA GLY A 39 17.02 5.10 -11.54
C GLY A 39 15.50 5.12 -11.52
N TYR A 40 14.86 4.56 -10.48
CA TYR A 40 13.43 4.71 -10.31
C TYR A 40 13.09 6.12 -9.83
N GLN A 41 12.08 6.72 -10.46
CA GLN A 41 11.42 7.94 -9.98
C GLN A 41 10.23 7.57 -9.13
N PHE A 42 10.03 8.25 -8.00
CA PHE A 42 8.87 8.09 -7.17
C PHE A 42 7.82 9.11 -7.56
N LEU A 43 6.60 8.65 -7.76
CA LEU A 43 5.44 9.48 -8.08
C LEU A 43 4.36 9.25 -7.03
N THR A 44 3.68 10.32 -6.64
CA THR A 44 2.40 10.18 -5.96
C THR A 44 1.34 9.67 -6.95
N PHE A 45 0.25 9.13 -6.44
CA PHE A 45 -0.80 8.64 -7.31
C PHE A 45 -1.51 9.77 -8.05
N GLU A 46 -1.64 10.94 -7.41
CA GLU A 46 -2.13 12.16 -8.05
C GLU A 46 -1.24 12.57 -9.23
N GLN A 47 0.08 12.62 -9.04
CA GLN A 47 1.03 12.92 -10.12
C GLN A 47 0.94 11.92 -11.28
N TYR A 48 0.76 10.63 -10.97
CA TYR A 48 0.57 9.60 -11.98
C TYR A 48 -0.72 9.83 -12.79
N CYS A 49 -1.83 10.14 -12.14
CA CYS A 49 -3.10 10.39 -12.81
C CYS A 49 -3.02 11.63 -13.70
N ASP A 50 -2.42 12.72 -13.19
CA ASP A 50 -2.22 13.96 -13.97
C ASP A 50 -1.33 13.70 -15.19
N GLN A 51 -0.20 13.00 -15.05
CA GLN A 51 0.69 12.67 -16.16
C GLN A 51 0.05 11.73 -17.18
N LYS A 52 -0.73 10.73 -16.71
CA LYS A 52 -1.42 9.78 -17.60
C LYS A 52 -2.46 10.47 -18.48
N SER A 53 -3.06 11.55 -18.01
CA SER A 53 -4.09 12.30 -18.74
C SER A 53 -3.53 13.22 -19.81
N LEU A 54 -2.22 13.45 -19.87
CA LEU A 54 -1.58 14.33 -20.87
C LEU A 54 -1.56 13.69 -22.26
N PRO A 55 -1.83 14.46 -23.35
CA PRO A 55 -1.81 13.97 -24.73
C PRO A 55 -0.47 13.34 -25.17
N HIS A 56 0.63 13.80 -24.57
CA HIS A 56 1.99 13.29 -24.77
C HIS A 56 2.60 12.88 -23.43
N SER A 57 1.93 11.96 -22.75
CA SER A 57 2.37 11.52 -21.43
C SER A 57 3.82 11.00 -21.48
N PRO A 58 4.70 11.53 -20.63
CA PRO A 58 6.06 10.97 -20.50
C PRO A 58 6.05 9.50 -20.05
N LEU A 59 4.93 9.03 -19.47
CA LEU A 59 4.75 7.64 -19.08
C LEU A 59 4.45 6.70 -20.27
N ALA A 60 4.05 7.24 -21.44
CA ALA A 60 3.55 6.45 -22.56
C ALA A 60 4.58 6.22 -23.69
N SER A 61 5.57 7.10 -23.88
CA SER A 61 6.16 7.30 -25.22
C SER A 61 7.68 7.20 -25.34
N SER A 62 8.40 6.58 -24.42
CA SER A 62 9.85 6.40 -24.60
C SER A 62 10.19 4.95 -24.96
N PRO A 63 11.09 4.67 -25.95
CA PRO A 63 11.70 3.37 -26.13
C PRO A 63 12.50 2.92 -24.90
N ASP A 64 13.08 3.85 -24.16
CA ASP A 64 13.56 3.67 -22.78
C ASP A 64 12.40 3.98 -21.82
N ARG A 65 11.60 2.95 -21.52
CA ARG A 65 10.46 3.10 -20.63
C ARG A 65 10.90 3.67 -19.30
N PRO A 66 10.34 4.82 -18.84
CA PRO A 66 10.74 5.40 -17.57
C PRO A 66 10.48 4.41 -16.44
N LYS A 67 11.48 4.23 -15.57
CA LYS A 67 11.34 3.46 -14.35
C LYS A 67 10.66 4.34 -13.31
N TYR A 68 9.50 3.92 -12.81
CA TYR A 68 8.85 4.67 -11.73
C TYR A 68 8.15 3.75 -10.73
N ILE A 69 7.99 4.28 -9.54
CA ILE A 69 7.31 3.65 -8.42
C ILE A 69 6.18 4.55 -7.95
N LEU A 70 4.99 3.95 -7.82
CA LEU A 70 3.90 4.54 -7.06
C LEU A 70 4.02 4.02 -5.62
N LEU A 71 4.52 4.87 -4.72
CA LEU A 71 4.63 4.51 -3.31
C LEU A 71 3.36 4.94 -2.58
N ARG A 72 2.64 3.94 -2.08
CA ARG A 72 1.35 4.10 -1.42
C ARG A 72 1.41 3.58 0.01
N HIS A 73 0.86 4.34 0.93
CA HIS A 73 0.72 3.98 2.34
C HIS A 73 -0.74 3.93 2.75
N ASP A 74 -1.20 2.75 3.16
CA ASP A 74 -2.54 2.56 3.71
C ASP A 74 -2.47 2.72 5.24
N VAL A 75 -2.88 3.88 5.72
CA VAL A 75 -2.83 4.22 7.14
C VAL A 75 -4.07 3.69 7.82
N ASP A 76 -4.07 2.38 8.12
CA ASP A 76 -5.20 1.74 8.78
C ASP A 76 -5.28 2.07 10.27
N LEU A 77 -4.12 2.13 10.94
CA LEU A 77 -3.95 2.30 12.39
C LEU A 77 -2.63 3.02 12.68
N LYS A 78 -2.46 3.54 13.90
CA LYS A 78 -1.19 4.11 14.40
C LYS A 78 -0.62 5.21 13.49
N ALA A 79 -1.42 6.22 13.20
CA ALA A 79 -1.05 7.32 12.31
C ALA A 79 0.35 7.93 12.58
N ALA A 80 0.82 7.93 13.85
CA ALA A 80 2.16 8.42 14.19
C ALA A 80 3.30 7.65 13.49
N ASN A 81 3.10 6.36 13.17
CA ASN A 81 4.10 5.60 12.42
C ASN A 81 4.22 6.14 10.99
N SER A 82 3.12 6.60 10.40
CA SER A 82 3.10 7.19 9.06
C SER A 82 3.92 8.48 8.98
N LEU A 83 3.90 9.30 10.03
CA LEU A 83 4.71 10.51 10.08
C LEU A 83 6.22 10.17 10.09
N ALA A 84 6.62 9.13 10.84
CA ALA A 84 8.02 8.69 10.84
C ALA A 84 8.46 8.17 9.46
N THR A 85 7.57 7.46 8.75
CA THR A 85 7.81 7.01 7.37
C THR A 85 7.95 8.20 6.43
N ALA A 86 7.03 9.17 6.50
CA ALA A 86 7.04 10.38 5.66
C ALA A 86 8.30 11.23 5.86
N GLN A 87 8.85 11.29 7.07
CA GLN A 87 10.11 11.98 7.34
C GLN A 87 11.31 11.32 6.67
N ILE A 88 11.37 9.97 6.66
CA ILE A 88 12.44 9.23 5.95
C ILE A 88 12.35 9.48 4.44
N GLU A 89 11.16 9.44 3.89
CA GLU A 89 10.93 9.68 2.47
C GLU A 89 11.32 11.10 2.06
N LEU A 90 10.96 12.10 2.86
CA LEU A 90 11.40 13.49 2.63
C LEU A 90 12.93 13.62 2.65
N GLU A 91 13.63 12.97 3.61
CA GLU A 91 15.10 12.96 3.71
C GLU A 91 15.75 12.40 2.42
N LEU A 92 15.05 11.49 1.74
CA LEU A 92 15.48 10.89 0.45
C LEU A 92 14.96 11.65 -0.79
N GLY A 93 14.22 12.75 -0.59
CA GLY A 93 13.61 13.51 -1.70
C GLY A 93 12.45 12.79 -2.37
N ILE A 94 11.79 11.88 -1.69
CA ILE A 94 10.67 11.07 -2.19
C ILE A 94 9.36 11.69 -1.71
N SER A 95 8.39 11.80 -2.63
CA SER A 95 6.98 12.04 -2.29
C SER A 95 6.18 10.76 -2.51
N ALA A 96 5.27 10.45 -1.58
CA ALA A 96 4.41 9.28 -1.60
C ALA A 96 2.95 9.66 -1.34
N THR A 97 2.03 8.72 -1.50
CA THR A 97 0.60 8.90 -1.26
C THR A 97 0.20 8.22 0.05
N TYR A 98 -0.45 8.94 0.94
CA TYR A 98 -0.93 8.45 2.24
C TYR A 98 -2.46 8.46 2.29
N TYR A 99 -3.07 7.27 2.32
CA TYR A 99 -4.52 7.10 2.44
C TYR A 99 -4.95 6.91 3.87
N PHE A 100 -5.79 7.83 4.39
CA PHE A 100 -6.29 7.79 5.76
C PHE A 100 -7.73 7.33 5.84
N ARG A 101 -8.04 6.48 6.82
CA ARG A 101 -9.41 6.06 7.17
C ARG A 101 -10.05 7.05 8.12
N VAL A 102 -11.38 7.03 8.20
CA VAL A 102 -12.15 7.89 9.13
C VAL A 102 -12.16 7.39 10.59
N VAL A 103 -11.55 6.23 10.85
CA VAL A 103 -11.50 5.67 12.22
C VAL A 103 -10.50 6.42 13.10
N PRO A 104 -10.75 6.58 14.42
CA PRO A 104 -9.90 7.38 15.30
C PRO A 104 -8.41 6.97 15.33
N GLN A 105 -8.11 5.69 15.07
CA GLN A 105 -6.75 5.16 15.06
C GLN A 105 -5.93 5.62 13.85
N SER A 106 -6.59 5.99 12.76
CA SER A 106 -6.01 6.50 11.52
C SER A 106 -6.20 8.02 11.41
N ASN A 107 -7.43 8.50 11.65
CA ASN A 107 -7.80 9.89 11.52
C ASN A 107 -7.24 10.73 12.68
N GLN A 108 -6.04 11.25 12.49
CA GLN A 108 -5.38 12.16 13.41
C GLN A 108 -5.01 13.47 12.67
N PRO A 109 -5.81 14.53 12.77
CA PRO A 109 -5.67 15.75 11.97
C PRO A 109 -4.28 16.37 11.98
N ASP A 110 -3.60 16.38 13.12
CA ASP A 110 -2.27 16.98 13.24
C ASP A 110 -1.23 16.15 12.48
N ILE A 111 -1.34 14.83 12.49
CA ILE A 111 -0.48 13.94 11.71
C ILE A 111 -0.74 14.10 10.21
N ILE A 112 -2.01 14.16 9.82
CA ILE A 112 -2.41 14.36 8.41
C ILE A 112 -1.82 15.66 7.88
N ARG A 113 -1.99 16.78 8.61
CA ARG A 113 -1.41 18.08 8.24
C ARG A 113 0.12 18.06 8.19
N ALA A 114 0.75 17.38 9.17
CA ALA A 114 2.21 17.26 9.20
C ALA A 114 2.73 16.51 7.96
N ILE A 115 2.12 15.40 7.58
CA ILE A 115 2.51 14.62 6.39
C ILE A 115 2.27 15.43 5.10
N ALA A 116 1.14 16.14 5.00
CA ALA A 116 0.88 17.04 3.88
C ALA A 116 1.92 18.18 3.78
N ALA A 117 2.34 18.75 4.93
CA ALA A 117 3.36 19.81 4.99
C ALA A 117 4.76 19.31 4.58
N LEU A 118 5.03 18.00 4.66
CA LEU A 118 6.25 17.36 4.16
C LEU A 118 6.22 17.15 2.62
N GLY A 119 5.14 17.50 1.93
CA GLY A 119 5.02 17.40 0.47
C GLY A 119 4.50 16.06 -0.04
N HIS A 120 3.90 15.26 0.83
CA HIS A 120 3.22 14.01 0.45
C HIS A 120 1.76 14.26 0.08
N GLU A 121 1.24 13.40 -0.79
CA GLU A 121 -0.18 13.38 -1.14
C GLU A 121 -0.99 12.74 0.00
N ILE A 122 -2.14 13.34 0.31
CA ILE A 122 -3.14 12.78 1.23
C ILE A 122 -4.37 12.37 0.43
N GLY A 123 -4.82 11.12 0.64
CA GLY A 123 -6.03 10.58 0.06
C GLY A 123 -6.99 10.01 1.11
N TYR A 124 -8.23 9.74 0.69
CA TYR A 124 -9.23 9.09 1.53
C TYR A 124 -9.21 7.57 1.32
N HIS A 125 -8.94 6.82 2.40
CA HIS A 125 -9.00 5.35 2.43
C HIS A 125 -10.41 4.91 2.80
N TYR A 126 -11.29 4.84 1.81
CA TYR A 126 -12.72 4.71 1.98
C TYR A 126 -13.16 3.26 2.29
N GLU A 127 -14.16 3.13 3.17
CA GLU A 127 -14.78 1.86 3.55
C GLU A 127 -16.30 2.00 3.80
N ASP A 128 -16.91 2.99 3.16
CA ASP A 128 -18.27 3.46 3.42
C ASP A 128 -19.33 2.37 3.22
N MET A 129 -19.17 1.51 2.20
CA MET A 129 -20.06 0.35 2.01
C MET A 129 -20.06 -0.60 3.22
N ALA A 130 -18.91 -0.79 3.86
CA ALA A 130 -18.82 -1.61 5.06
C ALA A 130 -19.44 -0.91 6.27
N LEU A 131 -19.18 0.40 6.44
CA LEU A 131 -19.71 1.20 7.54
C LEU A 131 -21.24 1.35 7.46
N MET A 132 -21.78 1.50 6.26
CA MET A 132 -23.22 1.65 6.01
C MET A 132 -23.91 0.30 5.72
N GLN A 133 -23.25 -0.82 6.01
CA GLN A 133 -23.80 -2.18 5.93
C GLN A 133 -24.43 -2.50 4.56
N GLY A 134 -23.83 -1.99 3.47
CA GLY A 134 -24.25 -2.22 2.09
C GLY A 134 -25.36 -1.29 1.58
N ASP A 135 -25.84 -0.36 2.39
CA ASP A 135 -26.76 0.69 1.94
C ASP A 135 -25.99 1.68 1.08
N THR A 136 -26.17 1.59 -0.22
CA THR A 136 -25.40 2.34 -1.23
C THR A 136 -25.64 3.84 -1.16
N GLU A 137 -26.88 4.26 -0.91
CA GLU A 137 -27.25 5.69 -0.82
C GLU A 137 -26.60 6.33 0.41
N LYS A 138 -26.75 5.71 1.58
CA LYS A 138 -26.09 6.16 2.82
C LYS A 138 -24.57 6.10 2.71
N ALA A 139 -24.02 5.08 2.05
CA ALA A 139 -22.59 4.97 1.82
C ALA A 139 -22.06 6.14 0.96
N TYR A 140 -22.80 6.53 -0.07
CA TYR A 140 -22.41 7.66 -0.91
C TYR A 140 -22.52 9.00 -0.17
N GLU A 141 -23.59 9.23 0.58
CA GLU A 141 -23.73 10.42 1.42
C GLU A 141 -22.61 10.50 2.47
N HIS A 142 -22.32 9.40 3.14
CA HIS A 142 -21.24 9.33 4.12
C HIS A 142 -19.88 9.59 3.46
N PHE A 143 -19.61 8.97 2.30
CA PHE A 143 -18.38 9.20 1.53
C PHE A 143 -18.20 10.70 1.21
N GLN A 144 -19.24 11.39 0.71
CA GLN A 144 -19.16 12.81 0.41
C GLN A 144 -18.83 13.65 1.66
N GLN A 145 -19.45 13.34 2.80
CA GLN A 145 -19.17 14.01 4.06
C GLN A 145 -17.72 13.81 4.49
N GLN A 146 -17.20 12.58 4.41
CA GLN A 146 -15.83 12.27 4.81
C GLN A 146 -14.80 12.84 3.82
N LEU A 147 -15.07 12.82 2.53
CA LEU A 147 -14.24 13.47 1.53
C LEU A 147 -14.11 14.97 1.81
N ASN A 148 -15.23 15.64 2.09
CA ASN A 148 -15.23 17.05 2.45
C ASN A 148 -14.50 17.33 3.77
N TYR A 149 -14.57 16.41 4.72
CA TYR A 149 -13.80 16.49 5.95
C TYR A 149 -12.28 16.39 5.68
N PHE A 150 -11.80 15.44 4.90
CA PHE A 150 -10.39 15.31 4.55
C PHE A 150 -9.88 16.51 3.73
N ARG A 151 -10.74 17.12 2.91
CA ARG A 151 -10.42 18.32 2.14
C ARG A 151 -10.15 19.56 2.98
N GLN A 152 -10.44 19.54 4.28
CA GLN A 152 -10.01 20.59 5.21
C GLN A 152 -8.51 20.52 5.54
N PHE A 153 -7.85 19.41 5.25
CA PHE A 153 -6.42 19.18 5.54
C PHE A 153 -5.55 19.24 4.29
N TYR A 154 -6.09 18.75 3.17
CA TYR A 154 -5.39 18.63 1.89
C TYR A 154 -6.43 18.65 0.75
N PRO A 155 -6.13 19.20 -0.43
CA PRO A 155 -7.05 19.17 -1.58
C PRO A 155 -7.15 17.75 -2.18
N VAL A 156 -7.80 16.83 -1.47
CA VAL A 156 -7.89 15.40 -1.82
C VAL A 156 -8.49 15.23 -3.21
N ARG A 157 -7.71 14.64 -4.11
CA ARG A 157 -8.07 14.32 -5.50
C ARG A 157 -8.00 12.82 -5.80
N THR A 158 -7.43 12.00 -4.93
CA THR A 158 -7.40 10.55 -5.09
C THR A 158 -7.97 9.85 -3.88
N ILE A 159 -8.50 8.66 -4.12
CA ILE A 159 -9.09 7.80 -3.10
C ILE A 159 -8.58 6.38 -3.27
N CYS A 160 -8.68 5.57 -2.24
CA CYS A 160 -8.35 4.16 -2.30
C CYS A 160 -9.23 3.34 -1.38
N MET A 161 -9.73 2.23 -1.86
CA MET A 161 -10.58 1.33 -1.07
C MET A 161 -9.79 0.67 0.07
N HIS A 162 -10.32 0.73 1.30
CA HIS A 162 -9.89 -0.11 2.40
C HIS A 162 -10.39 -1.54 2.22
N GLY A 163 -9.51 -2.52 2.35
CA GLY A 163 -9.83 -3.93 2.09
C GLY A 163 -10.89 -4.55 3.00
N ALA A 164 -11.15 -3.98 4.19
CA ALA A 164 -12.18 -4.41 5.16
C ALA A 164 -12.41 -5.94 5.18
N PRO A 165 -11.41 -6.77 5.55
CA PRO A 165 -11.42 -8.21 5.27
C PRO A 165 -12.53 -9.00 5.99
N THR A 166 -13.13 -8.43 7.02
CA THR A 166 -14.25 -9.02 7.78
C THR A 166 -15.62 -8.56 7.28
N SER A 167 -15.68 -7.56 6.40
CA SER A 167 -16.92 -7.10 5.80
C SER A 167 -17.34 -8.00 4.65
N GLN A 168 -18.63 -8.25 4.51
CA GLN A 168 -19.17 -8.90 3.33
C GLN A 168 -19.31 -7.96 2.13
N TRP A 169 -19.31 -6.64 2.34
CA TRP A 169 -19.43 -5.63 1.29
C TRP A 169 -18.06 -5.17 0.80
N ASP A 170 -17.92 -5.09 -0.51
CA ASP A 170 -16.74 -4.52 -1.17
C ASP A 170 -16.95 -3.01 -1.35
N GLY A 171 -15.99 -2.20 -0.89
CA GLY A 171 -16.07 -0.74 -1.03
C GLY A 171 -16.24 -0.27 -2.48
N LYS A 172 -15.68 -1.02 -3.44
CA LYS A 172 -15.76 -0.71 -4.88
C LYS A 172 -17.19 -0.82 -5.45
N GLU A 173 -18.10 -1.54 -4.78
CA GLU A 173 -19.50 -1.65 -5.19
C GLU A 173 -20.19 -0.29 -5.26
N LEU A 174 -19.75 0.68 -4.45
CA LEU A 174 -20.25 2.05 -4.46
C LEU A 174 -20.20 2.67 -5.86
N TRP A 175 -19.10 2.45 -6.56
CA TRP A 175 -18.80 3.03 -7.87
C TRP A 175 -19.48 2.29 -9.05
N LYS A 176 -20.31 1.32 -8.78
CA LYS A 176 -21.25 0.78 -9.78
C LYS A 176 -22.52 1.65 -9.94
N HIS A 177 -22.80 2.49 -8.94
CA HIS A 177 -24.01 3.32 -8.87
C HIS A 177 -23.70 4.80 -9.01
N TYR A 178 -22.47 5.22 -8.68
CA TYR A 178 -22.02 6.61 -8.71
C TYR A 178 -20.66 6.71 -9.41
N ASP A 179 -20.31 7.88 -9.92
CA ASP A 179 -18.97 8.17 -10.43
C ASP A 179 -18.23 9.08 -9.44
N TYR A 180 -17.09 8.62 -8.92
CA TYR A 180 -16.28 9.46 -8.02
C TYR A 180 -15.70 10.69 -8.74
N ARG A 181 -15.64 10.69 -10.07
CA ARG A 181 -15.19 11.82 -10.86
C ARG A 181 -16.10 13.03 -10.74
N ASP A 182 -17.40 12.82 -10.49
CA ASP A 182 -18.37 13.87 -10.21
C ASP A 182 -18.04 14.65 -8.93
N LEU A 183 -17.24 14.05 -8.06
CA LEU A 183 -16.74 14.67 -6.83
C LEU A 183 -15.33 15.29 -6.98
N GLY A 184 -14.81 15.40 -8.21
CA GLY A 184 -13.48 15.92 -8.50
C GLY A 184 -12.35 14.98 -8.10
N ILE A 185 -12.62 13.69 -7.96
CA ILE A 185 -11.61 12.64 -7.78
C ILE A 185 -11.10 12.23 -9.15
N ILE A 186 -9.78 12.21 -9.32
CA ILE A 186 -9.11 11.89 -10.58
C ILE A 186 -8.63 10.45 -10.66
N GLY A 187 -8.61 9.72 -9.54
CA GLY A 187 -8.16 8.33 -9.55
C GLY A 187 -8.46 7.54 -8.29
N GLU A 188 -8.65 6.24 -8.54
CA GLU A 188 -8.71 5.14 -7.57
C GLU A 188 -7.84 4.00 -8.08
N PRO A 189 -6.83 3.52 -7.31
CA PRO A 189 -5.81 2.61 -7.82
C PRO A 189 -6.33 1.33 -8.46
N TYR A 190 -7.41 0.74 -7.94
CA TYR A 190 -7.97 -0.51 -8.48
C TYR A 190 -8.75 -0.32 -9.78
N PHE A 191 -9.13 0.92 -10.14
CA PHE A 191 -9.84 1.23 -11.38
C PHE A 191 -8.95 1.94 -12.41
N ASP A 192 -8.03 2.78 -11.95
CA ASP A 192 -7.31 3.69 -12.84
C ASP A 192 -5.87 3.25 -13.14
N ILE A 193 -5.35 2.20 -12.48
CA ILE A 193 -4.05 1.60 -12.82
C ILE A 193 -4.24 0.45 -13.81
N ASP A 194 -3.46 0.48 -14.89
CA ASP A 194 -3.32 -0.67 -15.79
C ASP A 194 -2.27 -1.65 -15.24
N PHE A 195 -2.72 -2.64 -14.49
CA PHE A 195 -1.86 -3.67 -13.91
C PHE A 195 -1.27 -4.66 -14.93
N SER A 196 -1.67 -4.58 -16.20
CA SER A 196 -0.95 -5.29 -17.27
C SER A 196 0.45 -4.68 -17.51
N GLN A 197 0.64 -3.42 -17.13
CA GLN A 197 1.87 -2.65 -17.31
C GLN A 197 2.56 -2.29 -15.98
N MET A 198 1.96 -2.62 -14.85
CA MET A 198 2.45 -2.25 -13.51
C MET A 198 2.46 -3.45 -12.58
N PHE A 199 3.63 -3.78 -12.05
CA PHE A 199 3.78 -4.81 -11.03
C PHE A 199 3.30 -4.30 -9.68
N TYR A 200 2.63 -5.16 -8.90
CA TYR A 200 2.07 -4.81 -7.60
C TYR A 200 2.77 -5.56 -6.46
N LEU A 201 3.34 -4.81 -5.53
CA LEU A 201 3.90 -5.31 -4.28
C LEU A 201 3.12 -4.75 -3.09
N THR A 202 2.86 -5.59 -2.09
CA THR A 202 2.22 -5.15 -0.85
C THR A 202 2.78 -5.92 0.35
N ASP A 203 2.92 -5.21 1.49
CA ASP A 203 3.28 -5.80 2.79
C ASP A 203 2.07 -6.40 3.53
N THR A 204 0.94 -6.59 2.83
CA THR A 204 -0.27 -7.17 3.40
C THR A 204 -0.02 -8.54 4.00
N GLY A 205 -0.48 -8.71 5.23
CA GLY A 205 -0.21 -9.94 5.98
C GLY A 205 1.18 -9.98 6.61
N ARG A 206 1.93 -8.87 6.55
CA ARG A 206 3.32 -8.77 7.02
C ARG A 206 4.24 -9.72 6.25
N CYS A 207 4.04 -9.79 4.94
CA CYS A 207 4.84 -10.54 3.99
C CYS A 207 4.65 -9.95 2.58
N TRP A 208 5.68 -9.99 1.75
CA TRP A 208 5.62 -9.43 0.41
C TRP A 208 4.93 -10.36 -0.62
N ASP A 209 4.75 -11.64 -0.28
CA ASP A 209 3.89 -12.58 -1.02
C ASP A 209 2.46 -12.64 -0.44
N GLY A 210 1.98 -11.52 0.06
CA GLY A 210 0.71 -11.36 0.80
C GLY A 210 -0.55 -11.72 0.01
N TYR A 211 -0.49 -11.89 -1.31
CA TYR A 211 -1.60 -12.37 -2.11
C TYR A 211 -2.19 -13.69 -1.61
N LYS A 212 -1.40 -14.53 -0.92
CA LYS A 212 -1.82 -15.79 -0.30
C LYS A 212 -2.71 -15.62 0.94
N VAL A 213 -2.67 -14.44 1.56
CA VAL A 213 -3.41 -14.12 2.79
C VAL A 213 -4.27 -12.86 2.66
N SER A 214 -4.21 -12.19 1.54
CA SER A 214 -5.04 -11.02 1.25
C SER A 214 -6.40 -11.43 0.74
N VAL A 215 -7.45 -10.77 1.26
CA VAL A 215 -8.82 -10.97 0.78
C VAL A 215 -9.09 -10.09 -0.44
N ARG A 216 -8.76 -8.79 -0.37
CA ARG A 216 -9.06 -7.79 -1.42
C ARG A 216 -7.83 -7.02 -1.92
N ASP A 217 -6.81 -6.86 -1.09
CA ASP A 217 -5.57 -6.15 -1.45
C ASP A 217 -4.65 -7.07 -2.26
N LYS A 218 -5.04 -7.37 -3.47
CA LYS A 218 -4.35 -8.22 -4.46
C LYS A 218 -4.89 -7.97 -5.86
N ILE A 219 -4.13 -8.34 -6.89
CA ILE A 219 -4.50 -8.24 -8.30
C ILE A 219 -4.52 -9.66 -8.90
N PRO A 220 -5.59 -10.45 -8.69
CA PRO A 220 -5.61 -11.88 -9.02
C PRO A 220 -5.35 -12.17 -10.51
N VAL A 221 -5.82 -11.29 -11.38
CA VAL A 221 -5.74 -11.47 -12.85
C VAL A 221 -4.29 -11.59 -13.34
N TYR A 222 -3.35 -10.89 -12.70
CA TYR A 222 -1.94 -10.87 -13.10
C TYR A 222 -1.01 -11.67 -12.19
N GLN A 223 -1.51 -12.17 -11.04
CA GLN A 223 -0.68 -12.81 -10.03
C GLN A 223 0.05 -14.06 -10.57
N ASP A 224 -0.64 -14.90 -11.34
CA ASP A 224 -0.04 -16.12 -11.90
C ASP A 224 1.04 -15.79 -12.95
N GLN A 225 0.83 -14.73 -13.73
CA GLN A 225 1.82 -14.22 -14.68
C GLN A 225 3.08 -13.72 -13.96
N TRP A 226 2.93 -12.93 -12.90
CA TRP A 226 4.05 -12.45 -12.10
C TRP A 226 4.81 -13.59 -11.42
N ASN A 227 4.09 -14.58 -10.90
CA ASN A 227 4.70 -15.77 -10.31
C ASN A 227 5.51 -16.56 -11.35
N ALA A 228 4.99 -16.73 -12.56
CA ALA A 228 5.69 -17.42 -13.67
C ALA A 228 6.94 -16.65 -14.13
N GLN A 229 6.96 -15.33 -13.97
CA GLN A 229 8.12 -14.47 -14.23
C GLN A 229 9.14 -14.45 -13.09
N GLY A 230 8.90 -15.16 -11.98
CA GLY A 230 9.76 -15.18 -10.82
C GLY A 230 9.65 -13.93 -9.92
N LEU A 231 8.64 -13.07 -10.15
CA LEU A 231 8.39 -11.85 -9.36
C LEU A 231 7.70 -12.19 -8.04
N VAL A 232 8.36 -12.98 -7.22
CA VAL A 232 7.88 -13.43 -5.89
C VAL A 232 8.94 -13.08 -4.86
N TYR A 233 8.59 -12.22 -3.93
CA TYR A 233 9.47 -11.74 -2.86
C TYR A 233 8.85 -12.09 -1.51
N HIS A 234 9.66 -12.55 -0.57
CA HIS A 234 9.18 -12.98 0.75
C HIS A 234 9.59 -12.01 1.85
N ALA A 235 10.74 -11.35 1.67
CA ALA A 235 11.31 -10.41 2.62
C ALA A 235 11.72 -9.12 1.91
N THR A 236 11.84 -8.01 2.64
CA THR A 236 12.30 -6.73 2.09
C THR A 236 13.69 -6.84 1.47
N ASN A 237 14.59 -7.63 2.06
CA ASN A 237 15.90 -7.88 1.49
C ASN A 237 15.86 -8.58 0.12
N ASP A 238 14.85 -9.40 -0.15
CA ASP A 238 14.71 -10.04 -1.47
C ASP A 238 14.42 -8.98 -2.54
N ILE A 239 13.65 -7.94 -2.19
CA ILE A 239 13.35 -6.80 -3.09
C ILE A 239 14.59 -5.92 -3.28
N ILE A 240 15.33 -5.64 -2.21
CA ILE A 240 16.60 -4.88 -2.27
C ILE A 240 17.58 -5.59 -3.22
N HIS A 241 17.79 -6.88 -3.05
CA HIS A 241 18.68 -7.65 -3.94
C HIS A 241 18.19 -7.67 -5.39
N ALA A 242 16.88 -7.79 -5.60
CA ALA A 242 16.31 -7.72 -6.95
C ALA A 242 16.49 -6.33 -7.58
N ALA A 243 16.40 -5.26 -6.78
CA ALA A 243 16.71 -3.91 -7.22
C ALA A 243 18.18 -3.78 -7.63
N GLU A 244 19.12 -4.18 -6.75
CA GLU A 244 20.56 -4.14 -6.99
C GLU A 244 20.97 -4.93 -8.25
N GLN A 245 20.28 -6.05 -8.51
CA GLN A 245 20.51 -6.87 -9.70
C GLN A 245 19.82 -6.32 -10.96
N GLY A 246 19.03 -5.23 -10.85
CA GLY A 246 18.27 -4.68 -11.96
C GLY A 246 17.17 -5.61 -12.51
N SER A 247 16.72 -6.58 -11.71
CA SER A 247 15.74 -7.60 -12.10
C SER A 247 14.28 -7.22 -11.82
N LEU A 248 14.05 -6.07 -11.17
CA LEU A 248 12.71 -5.55 -10.92
C LEU A 248 12.06 -4.98 -12.19
N PRO A 249 10.73 -5.11 -12.36
CA PRO A 249 10.00 -4.47 -13.45
C PRO A 249 10.16 -2.94 -13.44
N PRO A 250 10.11 -2.27 -14.59
CA PRO A 250 10.32 -0.81 -14.66
C PRO A 250 9.20 0.02 -14.02
N ARG A 251 8.03 -0.56 -13.79
CA ARG A 251 6.87 0.13 -13.24
C ARG A 251 6.31 -0.70 -12.09
N ILE A 252 6.30 -0.13 -10.90
CA ILE A 252 5.93 -0.85 -9.68
C ILE A 252 5.00 0.02 -8.85
N MET A 253 3.91 -0.55 -8.35
CA MET A 253 3.18 0.01 -7.24
C MET A 253 3.57 -0.74 -5.98
N ILE A 254 4.10 -0.03 -4.99
CA ILE A 254 4.45 -0.56 -3.67
C ILE A 254 3.44 -0.03 -2.66
N THR A 255 2.69 -0.93 -2.05
CA THR A 255 1.76 -0.59 -0.96
C THR A 255 2.32 -1.06 0.36
N THR A 256 2.47 -0.14 1.30
CA THR A 256 2.86 -0.46 2.68
C THR A 256 1.81 0.00 3.68
N HIS A 257 1.85 -0.60 4.86
CA HIS A 257 0.96 -0.28 5.96
C HIS A 257 1.83 0.17 7.14
N PRO A 258 2.01 1.46 7.36
CA PRO A 258 2.95 2.00 8.37
C PRO A 258 2.76 1.46 9.79
N GLN A 259 1.55 1.04 10.15
CA GLN A 259 1.28 0.43 11.45
C GLN A 259 2.00 -0.90 11.70
N ARG A 260 2.47 -1.57 10.64
CA ARG A 260 3.21 -2.85 10.73
C ARG A 260 4.68 -2.64 11.04
N TRP A 261 5.13 -1.45 10.80
CA TRP A 261 6.50 -1.04 10.92
C TRP A 261 6.67 -0.27 12.24
N THR A 262 7.47 -0.79 13.20
CA THR A 262 7.59 -0.20 14.55
C THR A 262 8.98 -0.37 15.16
N ASP A 263 9.49 0.68 15.85
CA ASP A 263 10.76 0.77 16.58
C ASP A 263 10.75 0.05 17.92
N ARG A 264 9.58 -0.34 18.39
CA ARG A 264 9.42 -0.87 19.73
C ARG A 264 9.42 -2.39 19.70
N PRO A 265 10.43 -3.09 20.27
CA PRO A 265 10.54 -4.54 20.17
C PRO A 265 9.29 -5.31 20.65
N LEU A 266 8.68 -4.85 21.74
CA LEU A 266 7.45 -5.45 22.26
C LEU A 266 6.25 -5.22 21.34
N ALA A 267 6.13 -4.03 20.75
CA ALA A 267 5.08 -3.72 19.79
C ALA A 267 5.26 -4.53 18.50
N TRP A 268 6.51 -4.68 18.05
CA TRP A 268 6.87 -5.53 16.91
C TRP A 268 6.49 -6.99 17.13
N LEU A 269 6.89 -7.57 18.29
CA LEU A 269 6.57 -8.95 18.63
C LEU A 269 5.06 -9.17 18.71
N LYS A 270 4.33 -8.24 19.34
CA LYS A 270 2.88 -8.28 19.41
C LYS A 270 2.25 -8.26 18.01
N GLU A 271 2.70 -7.37 17.14
CA GLU A 271 2.20 -7.26 15.76
C GLU A 271 2.49 -8.54 14.97
N LEU A 272 3.70 -9.13 15.10
CA LEU A 272 4.05 -10.40 14.48
C LEU A 272 3.11 -11.53 14.89
N LEU A 273 2.88 -11.69 16.19
CA LEU A 273 2.02 -12.76 16.71
C LEU A 273 0.56 -12.58 16.29
N VAL A 274 0.04 -11.36 16.43
CA VAL A 274 -1.35 -11.03 16.05
C VAL A 274 -1.55 -11.19 14.55
N GLN A 275 -0.62 -10.72 13.73
CA GLN A 275 -0.75 -10.82 12.27
C GLN A 275 -0.65 -12.28 11.79
N ASN A 276 0.23 -13.09 12.37
CA ASN A 276 0.30 -14.51 12.06
C ASN A 276 -1.00 -15.25 12.41
N ALA A 277 -1.60 -14.96 13.58
CA ALA A 277 -2.89 -15.51 13.93
C ALA A 277 -3.99 -15.08 12.93
N LYS A 278 -4.04 -13.80 12.56
CA LYS A 278 -4.96 -13.30 11.53
C LYS A 278 -4.74 -13.97 10.17
N ASN A 279 -3.49 -14.21 9.77
CA ASN A 279 -3.15 -14.86 8.51
C ASN A 279 -3.66 -16.32 8.48
N ILE A 280 -3.52 -17.05 9.59
CA ILE A 280 -4.06 -18.41 9.72
C ILE A 280 -5.58 -18.39 9.55
N ILE A 281 -6.27 -17.51 10.28
CA ILE A 281 -7.73 -17.36 10.17
C ILE A 281 -8.15 -17.01 8.75
N LYS A 282 -7.48 -16.05 8.12
CA LYS A 282 -7.77 -15.65 6.74
C LYS A 282 -7.61 -16.82 5.76
N ARG A 283 -6.52 -17.60 5.87
CA ARG A 283 -6.29 -18.78 5.01
C ARG A 283 -7.37 -19.84 5.20
N LEU A 284 -7.83 -20.07 6.42
CA LEU A 284 -8.79 -21.11 6.72
C LEU A 284 -10.23 -20.73 6.34
N PHE A 285 -10.61 -19.45 6.51
CA PHE A 285 -12.02 -19.06 6.49
C PHE A 285 -12.37 -17.97 5.46
N LEU A 286 -11.41 -17.12 5.03
CA LEU A 286 -11.73 -15.92 4.26
C LEU A 286 -11.14 -15.94 2.84
N VAL A 287 -9.96 -16.51 2.63
CA VAL A 287 -9.36 -16.59 1.31
C VAL A 287 -9.91 -17.82 0.60
N LYS A 288 -10.86 -17.61 -0.32
CA LYS A 288 -11.29 -18.67 -1.22
C LYS A 288 -10.12 -19.06 -2.13
N LYS A 289 -9.89 -20.37 -2.25
CA LYS A 289 -8.93 -20.95 -3.19
C LYS A 289 -9.37 -20.71 -4.63
#